data_95a001ed6d10445602d0b59bf557c0ea
#
_entry.id   95a001ed6d10445602d0b59bf557c0ea
#
_cell.length_a   1.000
_cell.length_b   1.000
_cell.length_c   1.000
_cell.angle_alpha   90.00
_cell.angle_beta   90.00
_cell.angle_gamma   90.00
#
_symmetry.space_group_name_H-M   'P 1'
#
loop_
_entity.id
_entity.type
_entity.pdbx_description
1 polymer ?
#
loop_
_entity_poly.entity_id
_entity_poly.type
_entity_poly.pdbx_seq_one_letter_code
_entity_poly.pdbx_strand_id
1 'polypeptide(L)'
;NYIDRLAYHHFMMWVGDTDFEIEDITGEPNDFKVKLQDGRTAEFFYGDSSQVIHFVNNEDLTNNPNNPLRTMFEFLFSNSGDYELNRKLTLNATKISEQVKKTLSPKALVVGGGIFGTTAAVTLSNNGYQVELHEELEDVMMAASDINQYRLHRGYHYPRSKDTAEECLKGLKTFKRKYERSVVNGDIEHYYAIASEDSKVSEFEYLAFLDDMKLPYTRVKPLQNTDVTIKVKEELFDSYKLYESVRDKLWSSGVEVLKNKTTTKDDFKGYDVVVIATYAKLNELLDKKKKYQYELCEKPVVRLPKKYQGKSIVIMDGPFMCLVPYGERNHVLGNVKHAIHCWNEGTEAFWPHRYTKYLNKGVIENPKHTKIDKFIETGKKFFKDFDKLKHI
;
A
#
# COMPACT_ATOMS: atom_id res chain seq x y z
N ASN A 1 -14.56 -14.40 -1.28
CA ASN A 1 -14.30 -15.73 -0.74
C ASN A 1 -15.63 -16.47 -0.61
N TYR A 2 -15.84 -17.52 -1.40
CA TYR A 2 -17.12 -18.26 -1.44
C TYR A 2 -17.38 -18.97 -0.11
N ILE A 3 -16.33 -19.51 0.51
CA ILE A 3 -16.41 -20.20 1.80
C ILE A 3 -16.97 -19.29 2.90
N ASP A 4 -16.65 -17.99 2.88
CA ASP A 4 -17.09 -17.06 3.93
C ASP A 4 -18.59 -16.81 3.99
N ARG A 5 -19.29 -16.94 2.87
CA ARG A 5 -20.72 -16.56 2.79
C ARG A 5 -21.66 -17.75 2.75
N LEU A 6 -21.30 -18.80 2.07
CA LEU A 6 -22.17 -19.99 1.92
C LEU A 6 -21.96 -21.01 3.04
N ALA A 7 -20.70 -21.30 3.41
CA ALA A 7 -20.38 -22.24 4.47
C ALA A 7 -20.97 -21.83 5.82
N TYR A 8 -21.02 -20.53 6.09
CA TYR A 8 -21.57 -19.99 7.33
C TYR A 8 -23.00 -20.43 7.60
N HIS A 9 -23.88 -20.41 6.60
CA HIS A 9 -25.26 -20.84 6.75
C HIS A 9 -25.37 -22.33 7.02
N HIS A 10 -24.55 -23.12 6.37
CA HIS A 10 -24.57 -24.57 6.52
C HIS A 10 -24.02 -24.96 7.89
N PHE A 11 -23.05 -24.26 8.41
CA PHE A 11 -22.58 -24.46 9.78
C PHE A 11 -23.68 -24.13 10.80
N MET A 12 -24.44 -23.03 10.61
CA MET A 12 -25.56 -22.69 11.48
C MET A 12 -26.62 -23.79 11.47
N MET A 13 -26.95 -24.34 10.31
CA MET A 13 -27.94 -25.42 10.18
C MET A 13 -27.44 -26.73 10.80
N TRP A 14 -26.14 -27.00 10.70
CA TRP A 14 -25.57 -28.25 11.16
C TRP A 14 -25.37 -28.31 12.67
N VAL A 15 -24.80 -27.27 13.27
CA VAL A 15 -24.52 -27.28 14.71
C VAL A 15 -25.66 -26.72 15.55
N GLY A 16 -26.51 -25.89 14.97
CA GLY A 16 -27.60 -25.24 15.68
C GLY A 16 -27.13 -24.43 16.88
N ASP A 17 -27.88 -24.49 17.96
CA ASP A 17 -27.63 -23.82 19.24
C ASP A 17 -26.88 -24.72 20.25
N THR A 18 -26.49 -25.92 19.83
CA THR A 18 -25.78 -26.87 20.72
C THR A 18 -24.35 -26.46 20.95
N ASP A 19 -23.82 -26.78 22.14
CA ASP A 19 -22.40 -26.65 22.40
C ASP A 19 -21.64 -27.75 21.66
N PHE A 20 -20.45 -27.42 21.15
CA PHE A 20 -19.62 -28.36 20.42
C PHE A 20 -18.13 -28.01 20.55
N GLU A 21 -17.31 -29.05 20.40
CA GLU A 21 -15.86 -28.93 20.19
C GLU A 21 -15.49 -29.66 18.89
N ILE A 22 -14.62 -29.07 18.11
CA ILE A 22 -14.12 -29.65 16.86
C ILE A 22 -13.03 -30.66 17.22
N GLU A 23 -13.21 -31.89 16.75
CA GLU A 23 -12.20 -32.95 16.89
C GLU A 23 -11.19 -32.90 15.74
N ASP A 24 -11.68 -32.78 14.49
CA ASP A 24 -10.83 -32.82 13.33
C ASP A 24 -11.44 -32.04 12.14
N ILE A 25 -10.57 -31.50 11.27
CA ILE A 25 -10.91 -30.90 9.99
C ILE A 25 -9.91 -31.41 8.96
N THR A 26 -10.43 -32.09 7.93
CA THR A 26 -9.63 -32.67 6.85
C THR A 26 -10.15 -32.26 5.47
N GLY A 27 -9.25 -32.23 4.48
CA GLY A 27 -9.58 -31.92 3.08
C GLY A 27 -8.97 -30.62 2.59
N GLU A 28 -9.54 -30.09 1.52
CA GLU A 28 -9.13 -28.87 0.83
C GLU A 28 -10.17 -27.76 1.06
N PRO A 29 -9.85 -26.46 0.82
CA PRO A 29 -10.80 -25.35 1.08
C PRO A 29 -12.18 -25.47 0.47
N ASN A 30 -12.33 -26.20 -0.63
CA ASN A 30 -13.60 -26.39 -1.34
C ASN A 30 -14.16 -27.80 -1.22
N ASP A 31 -13.49 -28.70 -0.52
CA ASP A 31 -13.88 -30.09 -0.31
C ASP A 31 -13.30 -30.58 1.01
N PHE A 32 -14.06 -30.43 2.08
CA PHE A 32 -13.57 -30.73 3.42
C PHE A 32 -14.62 -31.39 4.30
N LYS A 33 -14.11 -32.05 5.34
CA LYS A 33 -14.87 -32.75 6.35
C LYS A 33 -14.57 -32.18 7.73
N VAL A 34 -15.61 -31.95 8.52
CA VAL A 34 -15.52 -31.52 9.91
C VAL A 34 -16.09 -32.64 10.79
N LYS A 35 -15.32 -33.03 11.82
CA LYS A 35 -15.74 -33.96 12.86
C LYS A 35 -15.79 -33.26 14.20
N LEU A 36 -16.86 -33.44 14.96
CA LEU A 36 -17.03 -32.93 16.32
C LEU A 36 -16.73 -34.03 17.34
N GLN A 37 -16.34 -33.65 18.55
CA GLN A 37 -16.05 -34.58 19.65
C GLN A 37 -17.25 -35.41 20.10
N ASP A 38 -18.46 -34.91 19.86
CA ASP A 38 -19.72 -35.63 20.13
C ASP A 38 -20.08 -36.69 19.09
N GLY A 39 -19.24 -36.87 18.08
CA GLY A 39 -19.35 -37.85 17.00
C GLY A 39 -20.10 -37.34 15.76
N ARG A 40 -20.68 -36.15 15.77
CA ARG A 40 -21.27 -35.54 14.56
C ARG A 40 -20.18 -35.31 13.52
N THR A 41 -20.50 -35.59 12.26
CA THR A 41 -19.60 -35.39 11.11
C THR A 41 -20.38 -34.78 9.96
N ALA A 42 -19.77 -33.82 9.26
CA ALA A 42 -20.34 -33.27 8.03
C ALA A 42 -19.24 -33.11 6.96
N GLU A 43 -19.62 -33.34 5.72
CA GLU A 43 -18.78 -33.16 4.54
C GLU A 43 -19.33 -31.98 3.73
N PHE A 44 -18.45 -31.11 3.28
CA PHE A 44 -18.80 -29.89 2.58
C PHE A 44 -18.05 -29.85 1.26
N PHE A 45 -18.80 -29.77 0.15
CA PHE A 45 -18.24 -29.63 -1.19
C PHE A 45 -18.78 -28.38 -1.86
N TYR A 46 -17.88 -27.53 -2.34
CA TYR A 46 -18.18 -26.26 -3.02
C TYR A 46 -17.60 -26.32 -4.45
N GLY A 47 -18.39 -26.79 -5.41
CA GLY A 47 -17.99 -26.87 -6.82
C GLY A 47 -18.14 -25.56 -7.58
N ASP A 48 -17.54 -25.48 -8.80
CA ASP A 48 -17.54 -24.29 -9.65
C ASP A 48 -18.92 -23.84 -10.15
N SER A 49 -19.94 -24.69 -10.04
CA SER A 49 -21.29 -24.44 -10.55
C SER A 49 -22.31 -23.96 -9.52
N SER A 50 -21.87 -23.36 -8.42
CA SER A 50 -22.75 -22.90 -7.32
C SER A 50 -23.58 -23.99 -6.63
N GLN A 51 -23.35 -25.26 -6.90
CA GLN A 51 -23.96 -26.35 -6.16
C GLN A 51 -23.14 -26.65 -4.91
N VAL A 52 -23.78 -26.47 -3.78
CA VAL A 52 -23.25 -26.83 -2.48
C VAL A 52 -23.85 -28.16 -2.08
N ILE A 53 -23.02 -29.19 -1.94
CA ILE A 53 -23.45 -30.52 -1.52
C ILE A 53 -23.09 -30.70 -0.05
N HIS A 54 -24.06 -31.09 0.77
CA HIS A 54 -23.85 -31.36 2.18
C HIS A 54 -24.23 -32.78 2.50
N PHE A 55 -23.41 -33.44 3.26
CA PHE A 55 -23.72 -34.70 3.89
C PHE A 55 -23.60 -34.53 5.40
N VAL A 56 -24.69 -34.75 6.12
CA VAL A 56 -24.65 -34.81 7.58
C VAL A 56 -25.15 -36.23 7.97
N ASN A 57 -24.28 -36.98 8.63
CA ASN A 57 -24.58 -38.36 9.06
C ASN A 57 -25.16 -39.25 7.93
N ASN A 58 -24.63 -39.13 6.69
CA ASN A 58 -25.11 -39.79 5.46
C ASN A 58 -26.48 -39.33 4.96
N GLU A 59 -27.07 -38.29 5.46
CA GLU A 59 -28.24 -37.64 4.88
C GLU A 59 -27.83 -36.56 3.88
N ASP A 60 -28.31 -36.67 2.62
CA ASP A 60 -28.04 -35.69 1.58
C ASP A 60 -28.96 -34.46 1.78
N LEU A 61 -28.38 -33.35 2.17
CA LEU A 61 -29.07 -32.08 2.35
C LEU A 61 -29.21 -31.26 1.05
N THR A 62 -28.66 -31.73 -0.08
CA THR A 62 -28.74 -31.04 -1.38
C THR A 62 -30.17 -30.93 -1.93
N ASN A 63 -31.06 -31.86 -1.60
CA ASN A 63 -32.43 -31.93 -2.11
C ASN A 63 -33.46 -31.24 -1.22
N ASN A 64 -33.05 -30.34 -0.32
CA ASN A 64 -34.04 -29.55 0.41
C ASN A 64 -34.68 -28.54 -0.58
N PRO A 65 -35.99 -28.68 -0.93
CA PRO A 65 -36.68 -27.85 -1.91
C PRO A 65 -36.82 -26.38 -1.47
N ASN A 66 -36.40 -26.07 -0.25
CA ASN A 66 -36.38 -24.70 0.29
C ASN A 66 -35.03 -24.09 0.03
N ASN A 67 -34.99 -22.99 -0.74
CA ASN A 67 -33.79 -22.17 -0.91
C ASN A 67 -33.15 -21.92 0.47
N PRO A 68 -31.91 -22.38 0.72
CA PRO A 68 -31.25 -22.27 2.02
C PRO A 68 -31.20 -20.84 2.56
N LEU A 69 -31.06 -19.86 1.69
CA LEU A 69 -31.10 -18.43 2.03
C LEU A 69 -32.51 -18.04 2.53
N ARG A 70 -33.57 -18.52 1.87
CA ARG A 70 -34.93 -18.23 2.27
C ARG A 70 -35.24 -18.86 3.63
N THR A 71 -34.89 -20.12 3.83
CA THR A 71 -35.09 -20.83 5.11
C THR A 71 -34.30 -20.13 6.24
N MET A 72 -33.09 -19.67 5.97
CA MET A 72 -32.31 -18.89 6.94
C MET A 72 -32.97 -17.54 7.25
N PHE A 73 -33.40 -16.80 6.24
CA PHE A 73 -34.12 -15.55 6.45
C PHE A 73 -35.41 -15.76 7.21
N GLU A 74 -36.19 -16.75 6.85
CA GLU A 74 -37.44 -17.13 7.56
C GLU A 74 -37.11 -17.50 9.01
N PHE A 75 -36.07 -18.28 9.27
CA PHE A 75 -35.64 -18.65 10.61
C PHE A 75 -35.14 -17.42 11.43
N LEU A 76 -34.30 -16.60 10.87
CA LEU A 76 -33.76 -15.37 11.53
C LEU A 76 -34.91 -14.37 11.82
N PHE A 77 -35.89 -14.24 10.91
CA PHE A 77 -36.98 -13.28 11.08
C PHE A 77 -38.19 -13.87 11.85
N SER A 78 -38.41 -15.16 11.81
CA SER A 78 -39.46 -15.81 12.65
C SER A 78 -39.05 -15.86 14.13
N ASN A 79 -37.76 -15.95 14.40
CA ASN A 79 -37.21 -15.93 15.74
C ASN A 79 -36.71 -14.52 16.15
N SER A 80 -37.25 -13.46 15.54
CA SER A 80 -36.81 -12.07 15.73
C SER A 80 -36.91 -11.53 17.18
N GLY A 81 -37.56 -12.28 18.09
CA GLY A 81 -37.62 -11.96 19.53
C GLY A 81 -36.61 -12.72 20.39
N ASP A 82 -35.92 -13.74 19.85
CA ASP A 82 -34.94 -14.51 20.63
C ASP A 82 -33.52 -14.09 20.29
N TYR A 83 -33.09 -13.02 20.92
CA TYR A 83 -31.75 -12.46 20.76
C TYR A 83 -30.64 -13.45 21.19
N GLU A 84 -30.83 -14.20 22.25
CA GLU A 84 -29.82 -15.13 22.78
C GLU A 84 -29.65 -16.35 21.85
N LEU A 85 -30.74 -16.91 21.31
CA LEU A 85 -30.65 -17.97 20.32
C LEU A 85 -29.91 -17.50 19.06
N ASN A 86 -30.31 -16.38 18.51
CA ASN A 86 -29.66 -15.81 17.30
C ASN A 86 -28.17 -15.52 17.53
N ARG A 87 -27.83 -15.01 18.71
CA ARG A 87 -26.44 -14.77 19.12
C ARG A 87 -25.64 -16.07 19.19
N LYS A 88 -26.20 -17.12 19.82
CA LYS A 88 -25.52 -18.41 19.96
C LYS A 88 -25.28 -19.09 18.60
N LEU A 89 -26.28 -19.13 17.72
CA LEU A 89 -26.17 -19.64 16.36
C LEU A 89 -25.06 -18.91 15.56
N THR A 90 -25.03 -17.59 15.65
CA THR A 90 -24.01 -16.76 15.01
C THR A 90 -22.62 -17.07 15.54
N LEU A 91 -22.44 -17.17 16.84
CA LEU A 91 -21.15 -17.49 17.46
C LEU A 91 -20.66 -18.90 17.07
N ASN A 92 -21.56 -19.88 17.06
CA ASN A 92 -21.24 -21.26 16.68
C ASN A 92 -20.76 -21.35 15.21
N ALA A 93 -21.49 -20.73 14.29
CA ALA A 93 -21.12 -20.70 12.88
C ALA A 93 -19.78 -19.95 12.66
N THR A 94 -19.56 -18.87 13.39
CA THR A 94 -18.29 -18.12 13.35
C THR A 94 -17.14 -19.00 13.82
N LYS A 95 -17.28 -19.69 14.97
CA LYS A 95 -16.27 -20.59 15.52
C LYS A 95 -15.84 -21.65 14.51
N ILE A 96 -16.80 -22.33 13.85
CA ILE A 96 -16.47 -23.34 12.82
C ILE A 96 -15.78 -22.69 11.62
N SER A 97 -16.34 -21.60 11.11
CA SER A 97 -15.79 -20.91 9.92
C SER A 97 -14.34 -20.47 10.15
N GLU A 98 -14.04 -19.90 11.31
CA GLU A 98 -12.68 -19.48 11.68
C GLU A 98 -11.74 -20.69 11.77
N GLN A 99 -12.21 -21.79 12.38
CA GLN A 99 -11.38 -23.00 12.53
C GLN A 99 -11.10 -23.66 11.17
N VAL A 100 -12.10 -23.77 10.29
CA VAL A 100 -11.93 -24.29 8.92
C VAL A 100 -10.93 -23.44 8.14
N LYS A 101 -11.07 -22.13 8.18
CA LYS A 101 -10.12 -21.21 7.55
C LYS A 101 -8.72 -21.40 8.10
N LYS A 102 -8.56 -21.43 9.43
CA LYS A 102 -7.27 -21.61 10.08
C LYS A 102 -6.60 -22.94 9.72
N THR A 103 -7.39 -23.97 9.43
CA THR A 103 -6.86 -25.32 9.11
C THR A 103 -6.54 -25.47 7.63
N LEU A 104 -7.43 -25.02 6.74
CA LEU A 104 -7.38 -25.36 5.32
C LEU A 104 -6.87 -24.23 4.40
N SER A 105 -6.89 -22.95 4.84
CA SER A 105 -6.40 -21.88 3.97
C SER A 105 -4.88 -21.92 3.82
N PRO A 106 -4.34 -21.73 2.62
CA PRO A 106 -2.90 -21.63 2.43
C PRO A 106 -2.34 -20.43 3.19
N LYS A 107 -1.09 -20.53 3.61
CA LYS A 107 -0.41 -19.53 4.43
C LYS A 107 0.52 -18.66 3.59
N ALA A 108 0.49 -17.37 3.81
CA ALA A 108 1.39 -16.44 3.16
C ALA A 108 2.12 -15.56 4.17
N LEU A 109 3.43 -15.44 4.00
CA LEU A 109 4.27 -14.49 4.72
C LEU A 109 4.57 -13.30 3.81
N VAL A 110 4.33 -12.10 4.31
CA VAL A 110 4.77 -10.88 3.66
C VAL A 110 5.82 -10.19 4.53
N VAL A 111 7.00 -9.93 3.98
CA VAL A 111 8.10 -9.28 4.70
C VAL A 111 8.28 -7.86 4.22
N GLY A 112 8.08 -6.90 5.13
CA GLY A 112 8.15 -5.45 4.89
C GLY A 112 6.77 -4.79 4.82
N GLY A 113 6.50 -3.91 5.77
CA GLY A 113 5.22 -3.20 5.94
C GLY A 113 5.10 -1.88 5.16
N GLY A 114 5.90 -1.67 4.11
CA GLY A 114 5.71 -0.55 3.18
C GLY A 114 4.49 -0.72 2.29
N ILE A 115 4.20 0.27 1.44
CA ILE A 115 3.01 0.27 0.55
C ILE A 115 2.91 -0.98 -0.33
N PHE A 116 4.03 -1.52 -0.79
CA PHE A 116 4.03 -2.73 -1.62
C PHE A 116 3.69 -3.97 -0.79
N GLY A 117 4.32 -4.16 0.37
CA GLY A 117 4.06 -5.30 1.23
C GLY A 117 2.64 -5.29 1.79
N THR A 118 2.17 -4.15 2.31
CA THR A 118 0.80 -4.01 2.81
C THR A 118 -0.25 -4.25 1.72
N THR A 119 0.02 -3.79 0.49
CA THR A 119 -0.86 -4.06 -0.67
C THR A 119 -0.87 -5.54 -1.04
N ALA A 120 0.29 -6.20 -1.00
CA ALA A 120 0.41 -7.65 -1.26
C ALA A 120 -0.33 -8.45 -0.18
N ALA A 121 -0.13 -8.09 1.09
CA ALA A 121 -0.79 -8.75 2.22
C ALA A 121 -2.32 -8.71 2.11
N VAL A 122 -2.88 -7.51 1.89
CA VAL A 122 -4.33 -7.34 1.67
C VAL A 122 -4.81 -8.12 0.44
N THR A 123 -4.01 -8.13 -0.63
CA THR A 123 -4.39 -8.86 -1.86
C THR A 123 -4.41 -10.37 -1.62
N LEU A 124 -3.40 -10.92 -0.97
CA LEU A 124 -3.33 -12.35 -0.64
C LEU A 124 -4.48 -12.75 0.29
N SER A 125 -4.72 -11.97 1.35
CA SER A 125 -5.83 -12.26 2.26
C SER A 125 -7.19 -12.24 1.55
N ASN A 126 -7.44 -11.26 0.67
CA ASN A 126 -8.66 -11.22 -0.14
C ASN A 126 -8.78 -12.38 -1.15
N ASN A 127 -7.69 -13.10 -1.41
CA ASN A 127 -7.65 -14.31 -2.23
C ASN A 127 -7.61 -15.60 -1.39
N GLY A 128 -7.93 -15.53 -0.10
CA GLY A 128 -8.15 -16.69 0.74
C GLY A 128 -6.92 -17.20 1.49
N TYR A 129 -5.79 -16.51 1.43
CA TYR A 129 -4.63 -16.86 2.24
C TYR A 129 -4.78 -16.37 3.69
N GLN A 130 -4.26 -17.15 4.63
CA GLN A 130 -3.91 -16.65 5.96
C GLN A 130 -2.61 -15.88 5.83
N VAL A 131 -2.64 -14.59 6.12
CA VAL A 131 -1.50 -13.72 5.85
C VAL A 131 -0.90 -13.20 7.15
N GLU A 132 0.39 -13.45 7.33
CA GLU A 132 1.23 -12.81 8.34
C GLU A 132 2.13 -11.78 7.66
N LEU A 133 2.17 -10.55 8.19
CA LEU A 133 3.01 -9.46 7.71
C LEU A 133 4.03 -9.12 8.79
N HIS A 134 5.32 -9.28 8.47
CA HIS A 134 6.43 -8.89 9.35
C HIS A 134 6.93 -7.50 8.98
N GLU A 135 7.01 -6.61 9.97
CA GLU A 135 7.64 -5.28 9.85
C GLU A 135 8.70 -5.11 10.94
N GLU A 136 9.91 -4.71 10.54
CA GLU A 136 11.02 -4.51 11.47
C GLU A 136 10.92 -3.24 12.32
N LEU A 137 10.17 -2.24 11.83
CA LEU A 137 9.92 -0.99 12.53
C LEU A 137 8.73 -1.11 13.50
N GLU A 138 8.53 -0.09 14.30
CA GLU A 138 7.46 -0.05 15.29
C GLU A 138 6.05 0.05 14.68
N ASP A 139 5.95 0.45 13.40
CA ASP A 139 4.71 0.42 12.64
C ASP A 139 4.95 0.27 11.14
N VAL A 140 3.86 -0.04 10.40
CA VAL A 140 3.87 -0.08 8.94
C VAL A 140 4.02 1.33 8.34
N MET A 141 4.46 1.40 7.08
CA MET A 141 4.56 2.63 6.29
C MET A 141 5.62 3.66 6.74
N MET A 142 6.43 3.39 7.75
CA MET A 142 7.33 4.38 8.37
C MET A 142 8.60 4.71 7.58
N ALA A 143 8.94 3.96 6.53
CA ALA A 143 10.15 4.18 5.72
C ALA A 143 9.87 5.00 4.46
N ALA A 144 10.36 4.57 3.30
CA ALA A 144 10.19 5.26 2.01
C ALA A 144 8.71 5.51 1.63
N SER A 145 7.77 4.75 2.19
CA SER A 145 6.34 4.95 1.96
C SER A 145 5.78 6.20 2.64
N ASP A 146 6.40 6.66 3.74
CA ASP A 146 6.11 7.94 4.39
C ASP A 146 7.01 9.06 3.88
N ILE A 147 8.32 8.77 3.67
CA ILE A 147 9.33 9.79 3.36
C ILE A 147 9.58 9.82 1.84
N ASN A 148 8.81 10.61 1.13
CA ASN A 148 8.91 10.76 -0.32
C ASN A 148 8.48 12.17 -0.79
N GLN A 149 8.01 12.33 -2.00
CA GLN A 149 7.56 13.61 -2.57
C GLN A 149 6.04 13.71 -2.72
N TYR A 150 5.29 12.73 -2.26
CA TYR A 150 3.82 12.70 -2.18
C TYR A 150 3.09 12.95 -3.50
N ARG A 151 3.74 12.70 -4.64
CA ARG A 151 3.21 12.98 -5.97
C ARG A 151 2.55 11.74 -6.57
N LEU A 152 1.38 11.92 -7.15
CA LEU A 152 0.71 10.95 -8.01
C LEU A 152 1.05 11.27 -9.47
N HIS A 153 2.17 10.72 -9.94
CA HIS A 153 2.69 11.01 -11.27
C HIS A 153 1.71 10.64 -12.38
N ARG A 154 1.52 11.57 -13.33
CA ARG A 154 0.76 11.35 -14.57
C ARG A 154 1.64 11.27 -15.81
N GLY A 155 2.94 11.11 -15.64
CA GLY A 155 3.90 11.01 -16.74
C GLY A 155 4.64 12.30 -17.08
N TYR A 156 4.19 13.47 -16.65
CA TYR A 156 4.85 14.78 -16.94
C TYR A 156 6.34 14.81 -16.58
N HIS A 157 6.75 14.01 -15.62
CA HIS A 157 8.12 13.98 -15.10
C HIS A 157 9.10 13.14 -15.97
N TYR A 158 8.61 12.43 -16.97
CA TYR A 158 9.39 11.42 -17.70
C TYR A 158 9.48 11.67 -19.21
N PRO A 159 9.92 12.86 -19.68
CA PRO A 159 9.94 13.17 -21.11
C PRO A 159 10.86 12.27 -21.94
N ARG A 160 11.84 11.60 -21.30
CA ARG A 160 12.79 10.70 -21.95
C ARG A 160 12.42 9.21 -21.89
N SER A 161 11.26 8.89 -21.31
CA SER A 161 10.79 7.51 -21.17
C SER A 161 9.27 7.44 -21.26
N LYS A 162 8.77 7.21 -22.48
CA LYS A 162 7.35 7.04 -22.75
C LYS A 162 6.75 5.87 -21.97
N ASP A 163 7.46 4.75 -21.91
CA ASP A 163 7.01 3.56 -21.17
C ASP A 163 6.76 3.88 -19.69
N THR A 164 7.71 4.59 -19.06
CA THR A 164 7.56 5.02 -17.66
C THR A 164 6.36 5.96 -17.48
N ALA A 165 6.14 6.87 -18.42
CA ALA A 165 4.99 7.78 -18.38
C ALA A 165 3.65 7.02 -18.50
N GLU A 166 3.58 6.03 -19.38
CA GLU A 166 2.41 5.16 -19.52
C GLU A 166 2.16 4.30 -18.26
N GLU A 167 3.22 3.77 -17.67
CA GLU A 167 3.12 3.03 -16.39
C GLU A 167 2.60 3.93 -15.26
N CYS A 168 3.03 5.19 -15.20
CA CYS A 168 2.49 6.16 -14.25
C CYS A 168 0.98 6.37 -14.42
N LEU A 169 0.49 6.48 -15.65
CA LEU A 169 -0.93 6.62 -15.94
C LEU A 169 -1.75 5.41 -15.51
N LYS A 170 -1.22 4.19 -15.74
CA LYS A 170 -1.84 2.94 -15.28
C LYS A 170 -1.82 2.85 -13.76
N GLY A 171 -0.68 3.14 -13.16
CA GLY A 171 -0.47 3.13 -11.70
C GLY A 171 -1.38 4.12 -10.97
N LEU A 172 -1.54 5.33 -11.50
CA LEU A 172 -2.43 6.36 -10.95
C LEU A 172 -3.88 5.86 -10.81
N LYS A 173 -4.42 5.24 -11.87
CA LYS A 173 -5.79 4.68 -11.85
C LYS A 173 -5.95 3.64 -10.74
N THR A 174 -4.97 2.75 -10.61
CA THR A 174 -4.96 1.69 -9.60
C THR A 174 -4.83 2.26 -8.19
N PHE A 175 -3.93 3.23 -7.99
CA PHE A 175 -3.74 3.90 -6.71
C PHE A 175 -5.01 4.62 -6.27
N LYS A 176 -5.62 5.42 -7.13
CA LYS A 176 -6.87 6.14 -6.82
C LYS A 176 -8.00 5.19 -6.45
N ARG A 177 -8.16 4.08 -7.16
CA ARG A 177 -9.17 3.07 -6.82
C ARG A 177 -8.94 2.44 -5.44
N LYS A 178 -7.67 2.19 -5.07
CA LYS A 178 -7.31 1.54 -3.81
C LYS A 178 -7.27 2.50 -2.62
N TYR A 179 -6.82 3.73 -2.84
CA TYR A 179 -6.45 4.69 -1.79
C TYR A 179 -7.03 6.09 -2.02
N GLU A 180 -8.24 6.19 -2.57
CA GLU A 180 -8.90 7.46 -2.92
C GLU A 180 -8.93 8.47 -1.77
N ARG A 181 -9.18 7.99 -0.55
CA ARG A 181 -9.22 8.84 0.67
C ARG A 181 -7.90 9.57 0.95
N SER A 182 -6.78 9.06 0.43
CA SER A 182 -5.46 9.70 0.59
C SER A 182 -5.17 10.74 -0.46
N VAL A 183 -5.92 10.80 -1.56
CA VAL A 183 -5.70 11.80 -2.61
C VAL A 183 -6.05 13.18 -2.06
N VAL A 184 -5.13 14.13 -2.22
CA VAL A 184 -5.34 15.50 -1.75
C VAL A 184 -6.30 16.22 -2.70
N ASN A 185 -7.48 16.54 -2.19
CA ASN A 185 -8.46 17.35 -2.84
C ASN A 185 -8.29 18.81 -2.37
N GLY A 186 -7.70 19.67 -3.19
CA GLY A 186 -7.48 21.07 -2.84
C GLY A 186 -6.95 21.87 -4.02
N ASP A 187 -6.91 23.20 -3.86
CA ASP A 187 -6.44 24.15 -4.87
C ASP A 187 -4.91 24.17 -4.97
N ILE A 188 -4.28 22.99 -5.14
CA ILE A 188 -2.84 22.91 -5.38
C ILE A 188 -2.60 23.13 -6.87
N GLU A 189 -1.76 24.10 -7.15
CA GLU A 189 -1.32 24.36 -8.51
C GLU A 189 -0.04 23.58 -8.81
N HIS A 190 -0.04 22.84 -9.91
CA HIS A 190 1.12 22.02 -10.31
C HIS A 190 1.79 22.64 -11.53
N TYR A 191 3.10 22.81 -11.44
CA TYR A 191 3.93 23.41 -12.48
C TYR A 191 5.14 22.52 -12.80
N TYR A 192 5.45 22.47 -14.10
CA TYR A 192 6.72 21.94 -14.60
C TYR A 192 7.42 23.02 -15.40
N ALA A 193 8.72 23.13 -15.25
CA ALA A 193 9.53 24.11 -15.97
C ALA A 193 10.80 23.47 -16.51
N ILE A 194 11.15 23.78 -17.75
CA ILE A 194 12.40 23.36 -18.38
C ILE A 194 13.45 24.44 -18.13
N ALA A 195 14.55 24.07 -17.47
CA ALA A 195 15.65 24.97 -17.21
C ALA A 195 16.33 25.40 -18.52
N SER A 196 16.73 26.67 -18.63
CA SER A 196 17.38 27.22 -19.82
C SER A 196 18.81 26.69 -20.01
N GLU A 197 19.45 26.26 -18.93
CA GLU A 197 20.80 25.68 -18.95
C GLU A 197 20.79 24.30 -18.29
N ASP A 198 21.69 23.42 -18.70
CA ASP A 198 21.91 22.07 -18.14
C ASP A 198 20.69 21.13 -18.22
N SER A 199 19.64 21.47 -18.97
CA SER A 199 18.52 20.56 -19.20
C SER A 199 18.89 19.49 -20.23
N LYS A 200 18.41 18.27 -20.00
CA LYS A 200 18.58 17.12 -20.91
C LYS A 200 17.54 17.07 -22.03
N VAL A 201 16.54 17.91 -21.95
CA VAL A 201 15.50 18.09 -22.97
C VAL A 201 15.28 19.58 -23.21
N SER A 202 15.04 19.96 -24.44
CA SER A 202 14.62 21.32 -24.81
C SER A 202 13.13 21.53 -24.55
N GLU A 203 12.70 22.79 -24.54
CA GLU A 203 11.27 23.15 -24.54
C GLU A 203 10.49 22.41 -25.63
N PHE A 204 11.03 22.41 -26.88
CA PHE A 204 10.37 21.78 -28.01
C PHE A 204 10.18 20.27 -27.82
N GLU A 205 11.22 19.55 -27.40
CA GLU A 205 11.16 18.10 -27.14
C GLU A 205 10.16 17.79 -26.03
N TYR A 206 10.14 18.61 -24.96
CA TYR A 206 9.22 18.41 -23.85
C TYR A 206 7.76 18.59 -24.29
N LEU A 207 7.46 19.67 -25.00
CA LEU A 207 6.08 19.93 -25.44
C LEU A 207 5.61 18.90 -26.47
N ALA A 208 6.49 18.49 -27.41
CA ALA A 208 6.19 17.43 -28.36
C ALA A 208 5.88 16.09 -27.65
N PHE A 209 6.64 15.75 -26.60
CA PHE A 209 6.35 14.59 -25.76
C PHE A 209 4.96 14.69 -25.09
N LEU A 210 4.62 15.84 -24.54
CA LEU A 210 3.31 16.04 -23.89
C LEU A 210 2.15 15.89 -24.87
N ASP A 211 2.31 16.43 -26.07
CA ASP A 211 1.31 16.34 -27.17
C ASP A 211 1.15 14.89 -27.64
N ASP A 212 2.26 14.15 -27.85
CA ASP A 212 2.24 12.70 -28.19
C ASP A 212 1.54 11.86 -27.12
N MET A 213 1.83 12.13 -25.84
CA MET A 213 1.21 11.46 -24.71
C MET A 213 -0.20 11.95 -24.38
N LYS A 214 -0.69 12.98 -25.09
CA LYS A 214 -1.98 13.62 -24.84
C LYS A 214 -2.15 14.11 -23.40
N LEU A 215 -1.07 14.61 -22.82
CA LEU A 215 -1.05 15.16 -21.47
C LEU A 215 -1.43 16.65 -21.52
N PRO A 216 -2.56 17.06 -20.93
CA PRO A 216 -3.02 18.45 -21.02
C PRO A 216 -2.13 19.39 -20.20
N TYR A 217 -1.75 20.51 -20.79
CA TYR A 217 -0.99 21.57 -20.15
C TYR A 217 -1.45 22.96 -20.59
N THR A 218 -1.06 23.98 -19.82
CA THR A 218 -1.23 25.37 -20.17
C THR A 218 0.09 26.10 -19.98
N ARG A 219 0.59 26.78 -21.00
CA ARG A 219 1.78 27.65 -20.86
C ARG A 219 1.45 28.82 -19.94
N VAL A 220 2.37 29.12 -19.04
CA VAL A 220 2.29 30.27 -18.13
C VAL A 220 3.58 31.10 -18.26
N LYS A 221 3.63 32.24 -17.57
CA LYS A 221 4.84 33.06 -17.54
C LYS A 221 6.01 32.22 -17.02
N PRO A 222 7.12 32.12 -17.77
CA PRO A 222 8.29 31.37 -17.35
C PRO A 222 8.83 31.82 -15.98
N LEU A 223 9.28 30.85 -15.20
CA LEU A 223 10.08 31.09 -14.01
C LEU A 223 11.45 31.64 -14.43
N GLN A 224 12.17 32.20 -13.46
CA GLN A 224 13.54 32.67 -13.71
C GLN A 224 14.42 31.52 -14.21
N ASN A 225 15.26 31.74 -15.21
CA ASN A 225 16.16 30.76 -15.83
C ASN A 225 15.47 29.48 -16.32
N THR A 226 14.26 29.63 -16.87
CA THR A 226 13.54 28.55 -17.56
C THR A 226 13.05 28.99 -18.92
N ASP A 227 13.16 28.13 -19.94
CA ASP A 227 12.68 28.39 -21.28
C ASP A 227 11.15 28.34 -21.34
N VAL A 228 10.57 27.39 -20.65
CA VAL A 228 9.12 27.24 -20.54
C VAL A 228 8.73 26.87 -19.11
N THR A 229 7.57 27.39 -18.69
CA THR A 229 6.84 26.90 -17.51
C THR A 229 5.42 26.59 -17.93
N ILE A 230 4.94 25.42 -17.54
CA ILE A 230 3.58 24.97 -17.82
C ILE A 230 2.84 24.66 -16.51
N LYS A 231 1.55 24.95 -16.49
CA LYS A 231 0.61 24.47 -15.47
C LYS A 231 -0.02 23.18 -15.96
N VAL A 232 -0.09 22.16 -15.08
CA VAL A 232 -0.57 20.83 -15.41
C VAL A 232 -1.62 20.34 -14.43
N LYS A 233 -2.31 19.27 -14.79
CA LYS A 233 -3.23 18.54 -13.90
C LYS A 233 -2.50 17.34 -13.31
N GLU A 234 -1.93 17.49 -12.15
CA GLU A 234 -1.36 16.40 -11.37
C GLU A 234 -2.01 16.40 -10.00
N GLU A 235 -1.73 15.41 -9.17
CA GLU A 235 -2.33 15.26 -7.85
C GLU A 235 -1.24 14.89 -6.84
N LEU A 236 -1.52 15.13 -5.58
CA LEU A 236 -0.71 14.66 -4.45
C LEU A 236 -1.49 13.64 -3.64
N PHE A 237 -0.80 12.91 -2.78
CA PHE A 237 -1.43 12.17 -1.71
C PHE A 237 -0.92 12.63 -0.35
N ASP A 238 -1.76 12.47 0.65
CA ASP A 238 -1.46 12.72 2.06
C ASP A 238 -0.96 11.41 2.66
N SER A 239 0.28 11.39 3.15
CA SER A 239 0.91 10.17 3.69
C SER A 239 0.20 9.66 4.94
N TYR A 240 -0.32 10.55 5.79
CA TYR A 240 -1.05 10.16 6.98
C TYR A 240 -2.39 9.49 6.64
N LYS A 241 -3.17 10.07 5.72
CA LYS A 241 -4.41 9.45 5.24
C LYS A 241 -4.16 8.15 4.50
N LEU A 242 -3.02 8.04 3.80
CA LEU A 242 -2.61 6.80 3.17
C LEU A 242 -2.33 5.73 4.22
N TYR A 243 -1.59 6.08 5.27
CA TYR A 243 -1.32 5.20 6.41
C TYR A 243 -2.61 4.73 7.09
N GLU A 244 -3.56 5.64 7.37
CA GLU A 244 -4.86 5.27 7.94
C GLU A 244 -5.62 4.30 7.03
N SER A 245 -5.67 4.59 5.71
CA SER A 245 -6.33 3.71 4.75
C SER A 245 -5.68 2.33 4.65
N VAL A 246 -4.36 2.26 4.78
CA VAL A 246 -3.62 0.98 4.81
C VAL A 246 -3.96 0.19 6.07
N ARG A 247 -3.95 0.82 7.23
CA ARG A 247 -4.31 0.18 8.51
C ARG A 247 -5.73 -0.38 8.49
N ASP A 248 -6.70 0.42 8.03
CA ASP A 248 -8.11 0.01 7.89
C ASP A 248 -8.22 -1.25 7.01
N LYS A 249 -7.46 -1.29 5.89
CA LYS A 249 -7.47 -2.43 4.97
C LYS A 249 -6.81 -3.67 5.56
N LEU A 250 -5.68 -3.54 6.23
CA LEU A 250 -5.01 -4.66 6.90
C LEU A 250 -5.93 -5.27 7.95
N TRP A 251 -6.53 -4.43 8.77
CA TRP A 251 -7.46 -4.88 9.80
C TRP A 251 -8.70 -5.55 9.23
N SER A 252 -9.37 -4.92 8.25
CA SER A 252 -10.59 -5.45 7.64
C SER A 252 -10.38 -6.72 6.81
N SER A 253 -9.16 -6.95 6.33
CA SER A 253 -8.77 -8.16 5.62
C SER A 253 -8.29 -9.28 6.54
N GLY A 254 -8.19 -9.06 7.86
CA GLY A 254 -7.73 -10.07 8.81
C GLY A 254 -6.25 -10.43 8.67
N VAL A 255 -5.42 -9.53 8.17
CA VAL A 255 -3.96 -9.71 8.09
C VAL A 255 -3.36 -9.59 9.49
N GLU A 256 -2.62 -10.59 9.93
CA GLU A 256 -1.84 -10.54 11.16
C GLU A 256 -0.57 -9.72 10.93
N VAL A 257 -0.40 -8.63 11.70
CA VAL A 257 0.75 -7.73 11.56
C VAL A 257 1.67 -7.84 12.76
N LEU A 258 2.88 -8.37 12.54
CA LEU A 258 3.93 -8.46 13.55
C LEU A 258 4.95 -7.32 13.36
N LYS A 259 4.86 -6.33 14.24
CA LYS A 259 5.75 -5.17 14.29
C LYS A 259 6.98 -5.46 15.14
N ASN A 260 8.08 -4.70 14.93
CA ASN A 260 9.38 -4.94 15.58
C ASN A 260 9.91 -6.36 15.32
N LYS A 261 9.53 -6.97 14.21
CA LYS A 261 9.88 -8.32 13.83
C LYS A 261 10.88 -8.30 12.67
N THR A 262 12.15 -8.56 12.97
CA THR A 262 13.15 -8.85 11.95
C THR A 262 12.97 -10.27 11.45
N THR A 263 12.88 -10.45 10.15
CA THR A 263 12.65 -11.73 9.48
C THR A 263 13.96 -12.31 8.97
N THR A 264 14.10 -13.61 9.13
CA THR A 264 15.19 -14.41 8.55
C THR A 264 14.63 -15.44 7.57
N LYS A 265 15.48 -16.13 6.82
CA LYS A 265 15.03 -17.22 5.93
C LYS A 265 14.43 -18.41 6.68
N ASP A 266 14.77 -18.59 7.94
CA ASP A 266 14.18 -19.65 8.75
C ASP A 266 12.69 -19.40 9.03
N ASP A 267 12.28 -18.14 9.07
CA ASP A 267 10.87 -17.77 9.22
C ASP A 267 10.01 -18.13 7.98
N PHE A 268 10.61 -18.47 6.84
CA PHE A 268 9.87 -18.87 5.63
C PHE A 268 9.23 -20.25 5.73
N LYS A 269 9.68 -21.08 6.68
CA LYS A 269 9.18 -22.43 6.87
C LYS A 269 7.71 -22.44 7.30
N GLY A 270 6.91 -23.24 6.62
CA GLY A 270 5.49 -23.41 6.94
C GLY A 270 4.57 -22.39 6.24
N TYR A 271 5.09 -21.60 5.31
CA TYR A 271 4.30 -20.75 4.42
C TYR A 271 4.35 -21.29 2.99
N ASP A 272 3.19 -21.29 2.32
CA ASP A 272 3.07 -21.70 0.92
C ASP A 272 3.56 -20.61 -0.04
N VAL A 273 3.45 -19.34 0.38
CA VAL A 273 3.90 -18.16 -0.37
C VAL A 273 4.66 -17.21 0.53
N VAL A 274 5.82 -16.73 0.05
CA VAL A 274 6.60 -15.66 0.72
C VAL A 274 6.78 -14.49 -0.23
N VAL A 275 6.35 -13.31 0.19
CA VAL A 275 6.54 -12.05 -0.54
C VAL A 275 7.55 -11.18 0.19
N ILE A 276 8.67 -10.86 -0.48
CA ILE A 276 9.72 -10.01 0.08
C ILE A 276 9.58 -8.61 -0.49
N ALA A 277 9.20 -7.64 0.35
CA ALA A 277 8.94 -6.24 0.00
C ALA A 277 9.77 -5.27 0.86
N THR A 278 11.02 -5.61 1.13
CA THR A 278 11.91 -4.94 2.09
C THR A 278 12.74 -3.80 1.49
N TYR A 279 12.42 -3.35 0.26
CA TYR A 279 13.05 -2.21 -0.42
C TYR A 279 14.59 -2.30 -0.43
N ALA A 280 15.30 -1.41 0.29
CA ALA A 280 16.76 -1.38 0.31
C ALA A 280 17.40 -2.63 0.96
N LYS A 281 16.65 -3.42 1.72
CA LYS A 281 17.08 -4.67 2.35
C LYS A 281 16.68 -5.93 1.57
N LEU A 282 16.20 -5.78 0.34
CA LEU A 282 15.70 -6.91 -0.48
C LEU A 282 16.71 -8.07 -0.57
N ASN A 283 17.98 -7.76 -0.76
CA ASN A 283 19.04 -8.75 -0.91
C ASN A 283 19.37 -9.55 0.38
N GLU A 284 18.96 -9.07 1.55
CA GLU A 284 19.22 -9.78 2.81
C GLU A 284 18.51 -11.14 2.85
N LEU A 285 17.36 -11.24 2.18
CA LEU A 285 16.50 -12.41 2.14
C LEU A 285 16.56 -13.21 0.82
N LEU A 286 17.23 -12.71 -0.21
CA LEU A 286 17.35 -13.38 -1.50
C LEU A 286 18.53 -14.36 -1.54
N ASP A 287 18.34 -15.50 -2.21
CA ASP A 287 19.44 -16.45 -2.48
C ASP A 287 20.42 -15.89 -3.52
N LYS A 288 19.87 -15.29 -4.57
CA LYS A 288 20.66 -14.65 -5.63
C LYS A 288 20.60 -13.13 -5.45
N LYS A 289 21.63 -12.59 -4.80
CA LYS A 289 21.76 -11.14 -4.60
C LYS A 289 22.01 -10.42 -5.93
N LYS A 290 21.37 -9.27 -6.11
CA LYS A 290 21.56 -8.38 -7.25
C LYS A 290 22.32 -7.14 -6.83
N LYS A 291 23.15 -6.58 -7.73
CA LYS A 291 23.80 -5.29 -7.49
C LYS A 291 22.80 -4.16 -7.72
N TYR A 292 22.77 -3.21 -6.80
CA TYR A 292 21.97 -1.99 -6.86
C TYR A 292 22.86 -0.78 -6.50
N GLN A 293 22.46 0.38 -6.97
CA GLN A 293 22.91 1.64 -6.42
C GLN A 293 22.02 2.03 -5.25
N TYR A 294 22.62 2.22 -4.10
CA TYR A 294 21.93 2.65 -2.88
C TYR A 294 22.26 4.12 -2.61
N GLU A 295 21.25 4.93 -2.34
CA GLU A 295 21.40 6.34 -2.05
C GLU A 295 20.70 6.69 -0.74
N LEU A 296 21.42 7.35 0.16
CA LEU A 296 20.83 7.95 1.35
C LEU A 296 20.50 9.40 1.06
N CYS A 297 19.20 9.68 0.98
CA CYS A 297 18.70 11.00 0.60
C CYS A 297 18.03 11.73 1.78
N GLU A 298 18.20 13.03 1.80
CA GLU A 298 17.43 13.93 2.67
C GLU A 298 16.30 14.59 1.88
N LYS A 299 15.18 14.82 2.57
CA LYS A 299 14.00 15.53 2.07
C LYS A 299 13.68 16.69 3.02
N PRO A 300 14.34 17.87 2.89
CA PRO A 300 14.10 18.97 3.80
C PRO A 300 12.65 19.43 3.81
N VAL A 301 12.10 19.61 5.00
CA VAL A 301 10.80 20.23 5.19
C VAL A 301 11.00 21.71 5.48
N VAL A 302 10.33 22.55 4.72
CA VAL A 302 10.52 24.00 4.80
C VAL A 302 9.17 24.73 4.77
N ARG A 303 9.13 25.92 5.35
CA ARG A 303 8.06 26.88 5.11
C ARG A 303 8.52 27.91 4.10
N LEU A 304 7.89 27.90 2.92
CA LEU A 304 8.21 28.80 1.83
C LEU A 304 7.52 30.18 1.99
N PRO A 305 8.04 31.23 1.31
CA PRO A 305 7.31 32.50 1.15
C PRO A 305 5.89 32.29 0.63
N LYS A 306 4.96 33.16 1.07
CA LYS A 306 3.52 33.03 0.80
C LYS A 306 3.17 32.79 -0.68
N LYS A 307 3.91 33.41 -1.61
CA LYS A 307 3.68 33.28 -3.07
C LYS A 307 3.91 31.87 -3.63
N TYR A 308 4.56 30.97 -2.89
CA TYR A 308 4.79 29.57 -3.28
C TYR A 308 3.91 28.58 -2.53
N GLN A 309 3.17 29.02 -1.52
CA GLN A 309 2.26 28.16 -0.79
C GLN A 309 1.15 27.66 -1.72
N GLY A 310 0.75 26.39 -1.55
CA GLY A 310 -0.21 25.72 -2.44
C GLY A 310 0.30 25.40 -3.84
N LYS A 311 1.61 25.51 -4.08
CA LYS A 311 2.21 25.25 -5.40
C LYS A 311 3.18 24.08 -5.33
N SER A 312 2.99 23.12 -6.23
CA SER A 312 3.95 22.06 -6.54
C SER A 312 4.70 22.46 -7.81
N ILE A 313 6.00 22.65 -7.73
CA ILE A 313 6.82 23.11 -8.86
C ILE A 313 8.00 22.15 -9.04
N VAL A 314 8.22 21.73 -10.28
CA VAL A 314 9.35 20.87 -10.67
C VAL A 314 10.15 21.56 -11.75
N ILE A 315 11.42 21.72 -11.51
CA ILE A 315 12.38 22.17 -12.54
C ILE A 315 12.99 20.94 -13.18
N MET A 316 12.98 20.87 -14.50
CA MET A 316 13.44 19.72 -15.31
C MET A 316 14.39 20.16 -16.42
N ASP A 317 15.05 19.25 -17.11
CA ASP A 317 15.24 17.82 -16.86
C ASP A 317 16.75 17.62 -16.59
N GLY A 318 17.14 17.43 -15.34
CA GLY A 318 18.55 17.34 -14.96
C GLY A 318 18.78 17.50 -13.47
N PRO A 319 19.95 18.04 -13.07
CA PRO A 319 20.37 18.13 -11.67
C PRO A 319 19.65 19.26 -10.89
N PHE A 320 18.36 19.36 -11.05
CA PHE A 320 17.54 20.45 -10.52
C PHE A 320 16.75 20.03 -9.28
N MET A 321 15.74 20.82 -8.96
CA MET A 321 14.98 20.66 -7.74
C MET A 321 13.46 20.69 -7.96
N CYS A 322 12.74 20.22 -6.96
CA CYS A 322 11.31 20.44 -6.87
C CYS A 322 10.91 20.92 -5.47
N LEU A 323 9.76 21.54 -5.39
CA LEU A 323 9.08 21.87 -4.15
C LEU A 323 7.66 21.34 -4.22
N VAL A 324 7.22 20.66 -3.17
CA VAL A 324 5.93 19.98 -3.14
C VAL A 324 5.24 20.30 -1.81
N PRO A 325 3.99 20.73 -1.79
CA PRO A 325 3.21 20.94 -0.57
C PRO A 325 3.23 19.74 0.36
N TYR A 326 3.40 19.98 1.66
CA TYR A 326 3.41 19.01 2.73
C TYR A 326 2.61 19.53 3.93
N GLY A 327 1.50 18.88 4.22
CA GLY A 327 0.54 19.40 5.17
C GLY A 327 -0.03 20.77 4.72
N GLU A 328 -0.48 21.58 5.67
CA GLU A 328 -1.18 22.82 5.36
C GLU A 328 -0.29 23.98 4.89
N ARG A 329 0.94 24.07 5.42
CA ARG A 329 1.78 25.29 5.26
C ARG A 329 3.23 25.02 4.89
N ASN A 330 3.64 23.76 4.90
CA ASN A 330 5.03 23.39 4.64
C ASN A 330 5.19 22.84 3.21
N HIS A 331 6.42 22.64 2.83
CA HIS A 331 6.80 21.97 1.58
C HIS A 331 7.95 21.02 1.84
N VAL A 332 7.96 19.91 1.13
CA VAL A 332 9.14 19.06 1.00
C VAL A 332 9.94 19.51 -0.21
N LEU A 333 11.24 19.65 -0.04
CA LEU A 333 12.15 19.93 -1.13
C LEU A 333 12.77 18.62 -1.66
N GLY A 334 12.81 18.48 -2.98
CA GLY A 334 13.63 17.51 -3.67
C GLY A 334 14.78 18.20 -4.40
N ASN A 335 15.93 17.55 -4.49
CA ASN A 335 17.06 18.00 -5.29
C ASN A 335 17.82 16.78 -5.78
N VAL A 336 17.99 16.65 -7.09
CA VAL A 336 18.64 15.47 -7.69
C VAL A 336 20.08 15.31 -7.23
N LYS A 337 20.83 16.42 -7.16
CA LYS A 337 22.26 16.41 -6.82
C LYS A 337 22.53 16.47 -5.32
N HIS A 338 21.83 17.35 -4.60
CA HIS A 338 22.19 17.71 -3.23
C HIS A 338 21.41 16.93 -2.17
N ALA A 339 20.34 16.23 -2.54
CA ALA A 339 19.63 15.35 -1.61
C ALA A 339 20.49 14.17 -1.12
N ILE A 340 21.43 13.71 -1.93
CA ILE A 340 22.21 12.50 -1.65
C ILE A 340 23.33 12.84 -0.67
N HIS A 341 23.30 12.28 0.53
CA HIS A 341 24.36 12.38 1.53
C HIS A 341 25.52 11.41 1.28
N CYS A 342 25.19 10.19 0.92
CA CYS A 342 26.13 9.16 0.52
C CYS A 342 25.44 8.15 -0.38
N TRP A 343 26.25 7.41 -1.12
CA TRP A 343 25.81 6.34 -1.98
C TRP A 343 26.84 5.23 -2.08
N ASN A 344 26.41 4.03 -2.42
CA ASN A 344 27.29 2.93 -2.79
C ASN A 344 26.63 2.03 -3.84
N GLU A 345 27.45 1.34 -4.63
CA GLU A 345 27.02 0.24 -5.47
C GLU A 345 27.41 -1.09 -4.83
N GLY A 346 26.51 -2.05 -4.83
CA GLY A 346 26.78 -3.35 -4.25
C GLY A 346 25.52 -4.18 -4.04
N THR A 347 25.66 -5.23 -3.28
CA THR A 347 24.54 -6.10 -2.88
C THR A 347 23.92 -5.71 -1.54
N GLU A 348 24.51 -4.72 -0.86
CA GLU A 348 24.07 -4.25 0.45
C GLU A 348 24.20 -2.72 0.53
N ALA A 349 23.25 -2.09 1.21
CA ALA A 349 23.30 -0.68 1.51
C ALA A 349 24.32 -0.41 2.62
N PHE A 350 25.21 0.57 2.41
CA PHE A 350 26.17 0.99 3.42
C PHE A 350 25.97 2.45 3.80
N TRP A 351 25.71 2.70 5.07
CA TRP A 351 25.50 4.03 5.62
C TRP A 351 26.49 4.33 6.72
N PRO A 352 27.22 5.46 6.66
CA PRO A 352 28.05 5.92 7.78
C PRO A 352 27.20 6.06 9.07
N HIS A 353 27.73 5.58 10.19
CA HIS A 353 27.03 5.53 11.49
C HIS A 353 26.40 6.88 11.90
N ARG A 354 27.02 8.01 11.53
CA ARG A 354 26.49 9.35 11.82
C ARG A 354 25.10 9.61 11.24
N TYR A 355 24.68 8.88 10.19
CA TYR A 355 23.37 9.02 9.55
C TYR A 355 22.34 7.99 10.02
N THR A 356 22.77 6.85 10.58
CA THR A 356 21.88 5.74 10.95
C THR A 356 20.75 6.19 11.88
N LYS A 357 21.03 7.10 12.80
CA LYS A 357 20.04 7.61 13.75
C LYS A 357 18.93 8.48 13.12
N TYR A 358 19.10 8.90 11.87
CA TYR A 358 18.13 9.72 11.15
C TYR A 358 17.24 8.88 10.19
N LEU A 359 17.61 7.62 9.95
CA LEU A 359 16.85 6.76 9.05
C LEU A 359 15.44 6.53 9.57
N ASN A 360 14.45 6.72 8.69
CA ASN A 360 13.06 6.39 8.92
C ASN A 360 12.45 7.05 10.19
N LYS A 361 12.90 8.25 10.53
CA LYS A 361 12.45 8.99 11.73
C LYS A 361 11.44 10.11 11.42
N GLY A 362 10.93 10.18 10.19
CA GLY A 362 10.04 11.26 9.79
C GLY A 362 10.73 12.62 9.78
N VAL A 363 10.02 13.67 10.19
CA VAL A 363 10.57 15.03 10.28
C VAL A 363 11.46 15.16 11.52
N ILE A 364 12.70 15.55 11.30
CA ILE A 364 13.69 15.79 12.37
C ILE A 364 13.96 17.27 12.42
N GLU A 365 13.58 17.91 13.49
CA GLU A 365 13.83 19.35 13.72
C GLU A 365 15.32 19.65 13.91
N ASN A 366 15.80 20.70 13.24
CA ASN A 366 17.18 21.17 13.32
C ASN A 366 18.25 20.06 13.18
N PRO A 367 18.21 19.26 12.10
CA PRO A 367 19.12 18.13 11.93
C PRO A 367 20.58 18.60 11.86
N LYS A 368 21.46 17.95 12.63
CA LYS A 368 22.91 18.29 12.65
C LYS A 368 23.57 18.09 11.27
N HIS A 369 23.06 17.17 10.48
CA HIS A 369 23.57 16.84 9.15
C HIS A 369 22.50 17.14 8.11
N THR A 370 22.53 18.33 7.55
CA THR A 370 21.67 18.77 6.45
C THR A 370 22.46 19.46 5.37
N LYS A 371 21.99 19.41 4.15
CA LYS A 371 22.50 20.17 3.01
C LYS A 371 21.55 21.30 2.59
N ILE A 372 20.68 21.76 3.48
CA ILE A 372 19.67 22.79 3.20
C ILE A 372 20.25 24.01 2.48
N ASP A 373 21.45 24.47 2.83
CA ASP A 373 22.11 25.59 2.16
C ASP A 373 22.30 25.36 0.66
N LYS A 374 22.62 24.11 0.26
CA LYS A 374 22.75 23.73 -1.15
C LYS A 374 21.40 23.71 -1.89
N PHE A 375 20.33 23.34 -1.20
CA PHE A 375 18.99 23.46 -1.74
C PHE A 375 18.60 24.93 -1.94
N ILE A 376 18.95 25.80 -0.98
CA ILE A 376 18.72 27.26 -1.09
C ILE A 376 19.49 27.84 -2.27
N GLU A 377 20.78 27.53 -2.40
CA GLU A 377 21.60 27.98 -3.52
C GLU A 377 21.02 27.58 -4.87
N THR A 378 20.56 26.31 -5.00
CA THR A 378 19.90 25.84 -6.22
C THR A 378 18.58 26.57 -6.44
N GLY A 379 17.77 26.71 -5.39
CA GLY A 379 16.45 27.33 -5.49
C GLY A 379 16.49 28.80 -5.87
N LYS A 380 17.46 29.56 -5.40
CA LYS A 380 17.66 30.98 -5.75
C LYS A 380 17.84 31.21 -7.25
N LYS A 381 18.29 30.21 -8.00
CA LYS A 381 18.40 30.31 -9.46
C LYS A 381 17.03 30.44 -10.14
N PHE A 382 16.00 29.83 -9.57
CA PHE A 382 14.67 29.70 -10.18
C PHE A 382 13.58 30.48 -9.44
N PHE A 383 13.74 30.66 -8.12
CA PHE A 383 12.70 31.19 -7.24
C PHE A 383 13.14 32.47 -6.53
N LYS A 384 12.46 33.55 -6.84
CA LYS A 384 12.74 34.83 -6.17
C LYS A 384 12.43 34.74 -4.66
N ASP A 385 13.27 35.32 -3.81
CA ASP A 385 13.17 35.30 -2.33
C ASP A 385 13.21 33.88 -1.72
N PHE A 386 13.83 32.92 -2.37
CA PHE A 386 13.89 31.56 -1.88
C PHE A 386 14.72 31.41 -0.60
N ASP A 387 15.68 32.31 -0.40
CA ASP A 387 16.47 32.42 0.82
C ASP A 387 15.68 32.86 2.07
N LYS A 388 14.45 33.34 1.88
CA LYS A 388 13.54 33.68 2.98
C LYS A 388 12.72 32.48 3.52
N LEU A 389 12.99 31.28 3.02
CA LEU A 389 12.37 30.07 3.57
C LEU A 389 12.80 29.84 5.02
N LYS A 390 11.95 29.16 5.78
CA LYS A 390 12.29 28.66 7.12
C LYS A 390 12.44 27.14 7.04
N HIS A 391 13.59 26.62 7.40
CA HIS A 391 13.81 25.17 7.60
C HIS A 391 13.10 24.74 8.88
N ILE A 392 12.44 23.59 8.84
CA ILE A 392 11.66 23.04 9.95
C ILE A 392 12.47 21.99 10.68
#